data_0f7230485addd7c75151a30dd7cdb7f6
#
_entry.id   0f7230485addd7c75151a30dd7cdb7f6
#
_cell.length_a   1.000
_cell.length_b   1.000
_cell.length_c   1.000
_cell.angle_alpha   90.00
_cell.angle_beta   90.00
_cell.angle_gamma   90.00
#
_symmetry.space_group_name_H-M   'P 1'
#
loop_
_entity.id
_entity.type
_entity.pdbx_description
1 polymer ?
#
loop_
_entity_poly.entity_id
_entity_poly.type
_entity_poly.pdbx_seq_one_letter_code
_entity_poly.pdbx_strand_id
1 'polypeptide(L)'
;MNNSMFKDDLRILLVEDHPFQLRATQYLLESYGFTQVTTTDSAKGALQQMFRAVQPFDLLLCDQCLPDLPGLDLVQFASQRGMIRQAILLSSLSCTELDELEKTANEHELPLLGYLIKPLKQSEFRNLLTLALL
;
A
#
# COMPACT_ATOMS: atom_id res chain seq x y z
N MET A 1 -22.58 8.24 -3.36
CA MET A 1 -22.18 8.08 -3.73
C MET A 1 -21.27 7.70 -4.07
N ASN A 2 -20.68 7.27 -3.48
CA ASN A 2 -20.05 7.44 -4.62
C ASN A 2 -18.81 6.57 -4.70
N ASN A 3 -19.06 5.41 -5.26
CA ASN A 3 -18.01 4.40 -5.41
C ASN A 3 -16.83 4.91 -6.22
N SER A 4 -17.04 5.89 -7.08
CA SER A 4 -15.96 6.43 -7.91
C SER A 4 -14.86 7.09 -7.08
N MET A 5 -15.17 7.58 -5.88
CA MET A 5 -14.15 8.17 -5.01
C MET A 5 -13.09 7.14 -4.62
N PHE A 6 -13.49 5.88 -4.43
CA PHE A 6 -12.54 4.83 -4.14
C PHE A 6 -11.88 4.26 -5.39
N LYS A 7 -12.62 4.24 -6.50
CA LYS A 7 -12.20 3.49 -7.69
C LYS A 7 -11.43 4.37 -8.67
N ASP A 8 -12.03 5.47 -9.05
CA ASP A 8 -11.48 6.29 -10.14
C ASP A 8 -10.49 7.33 -9.65
N ASP A 9 -10.69 7.85 -8.45
CA ASP A 9 -9.90 8.97 -7.95
C ASP A 9 -8.74 8.56 -7.07
N LEU A 10 -8.76 7.34 -6.53
CA LEU A 10 -7.73 6.90 -5.60
C LEU A 10 -6.43 6.61 -6.35
N ARG A 11 -5.39 7.36 -6.03
CA ARG A 11 -4.07 7.19 -6.62
C ARG A 11 -3.26 6.22 -5.76
N ILE A 12 -2.98 5.05 -6.32
CA ILE A 12 -2.31 3.97 -5.61
C ILE A 12 -0.90 3.79 -6.16
N LEU A 13 0.07 3.69 -5.25
CA LEU A 13 1.42 3.26 -5.60
C LEU A 13 1.59 1.83 -5.08
N LEU A 14 1.72 0.90 -6.01
CA LEU A 14 1.87 -0.53 -5.71
C LEU A 14 3.34 -0.92 -5.83
N VAL A 15 3.90 -1.45 -4.75
CA VAL A 15 5.32 -1.82 -4.68
C VAL A 15 5.44 -3.31 -4.39
N GLU A 16 5.99 -4.05 -5.33
CA GLU A 16 6.16 -5.50 -5.24
C GLU A 16 7.33 -5.91 -6.12
N ASP A 17 8.34 -6.57 -5.56
CA ASP A 17 9.55 -6.93 -6.30
C ASP A 17 9.40 -8.17 -7.18
N HIS A 18 8.39 -8.98 -6.94
CA HIS A 18 8.16 -10.21 -7.69
C HIS A 18 7.31 -9.90 -8.93
N PRO A 19 7.86 -9.99 -10.15
CA PRO A 19 7.14 -9.52 -11.34
C PRO A 19 5.77 -10.15 -11.53
N PHE A 20 5.65 -11.46 -11.28
CA PHE A 20 4.39 -12.16 -11.44
C PHE A 20 3.36 -11.67 -10.42
N GLN A 21 3.77 -11.53 -9.16
CA GLN A 21 2.88 -11.05 -8.10
C GLN A 21 2.48 -9.60 -8.31
N LEU A 22 3.41 -8.79 -8.81
CA LEU A 22 3.12 -7.39 -9.13
C LEU A 22 1.99 -7.29 -10.16
N ARG A 23 2.10 -8.06 -11.23
CA ARG A 23 1.09 -8.05 -12.28
C ARG A 23 -0.24 -8.62 -11.80
N ALA A 24 -0.19 -9.68 -10.99
CA ALA A 24 -1.40 -10.30 -10.46
C ALA A 24 -2.14 -9.32 -9.55
N THR A 25 -1.43 -8.63 -8.67
CA THR A 25 -2.04 -7.66 -7.77
C THR A 25 -2.59 -6.46 -8.54
N GLN A 26 -1.83 -5.98 -9.52
CA GLN A 26 -2.31 -4.89 -10.38
C GLN A 26 -3.59 -5.28 -11.10
N TYR A 27 -3.63 -6.49 -11.64
CA TYR A 27 -4.83 -6.99 -12.32
C TYR A 27 -6.03 -7.03 -11.36
N LEU A 28 -5.82 -7.51 -10.14
CA LEU A 28 -6.90 -7.56 -9.16
C LEU A 28 -7.42 -6.16 -8.83
N LEU A 29 -6.52 -5.21 -8.59
CA LEU A 29 -6.92 -3.83 -8.31
C LEU A 29 -7.76 -3.25 -9.46
N GLU A 30 -7.30 -3.45 -10.66
CA GLU A 30 -8.03 -2.96 -11.84
C GLU A 30 -9.38 -3.64 -11.99
N SER A 31 -9.45 -4.95 -11.71
CA SER A 31 -10.72 -5.67 -11.76
C SER A 31 -11.69 -5.20 -10.67
N TYR A 32 -11.17 -4.66 -9.57
CA TYR A 32 -12.00 -4.10 -8.50
C TYR A 32 -12.40 -2.65 -8.78
N GLY A 33 -11.95 -2.08 -9.89
CA GLY A 33 -12.33 -0.74 -10.32
C GLY A 33 -11.34 0.36 -10.00
N PHE A 34 -10.15 0.03 -9.50
CA PHE A 34 -9.12 1.01 -9.20
C PHE A 34 -8.25 1.18 -10.44
N THR A 35 -8.31 2.36 -11.06
CA THR A 35 -7.69 2.61 -12.37
C THR A 35 -6.41 3.42 -12.31
N GLN A 36 -6.15 4.12 -11.21
CA GLN A 36 -4.96 4.95 -11.09
C GLN A 36 -3.90 4.25 -10.25
N VAL A 37 -3.34 3.20 -10.82
CA VAL A 37 -2.35 2.37 -10.14
C VAL A 37 -0.99 2.56 -10.81
N THR A 38 -0.04 3.10 -10.06
CA THR A 38 1.36 3.19 -10.48
C THR A 38 2.11 2.03 -9.84
N THR A 39 2.92 1.33 -10.60
CA THR A 39 3.64 0.16 -10.11
C THR A 39 5.13 0.39 -10.09
N THR A 40 5.81 -0.23 -9.12
CA THR A 40 7.27 -0.26 -9.07
C THR A 40 7.71 -1.54 -8.36
N ASP A 41 8.94 -1.96 -8.62
CA ASP A 41 9.44 -3.24 -8.15
C ASP A 41 10.42 -3.13 -6.98
N SER A 42 10.61 -1.94 -6.43
CA SER A 42 11.57 -1.73 -5.34
C SER A 42 11.18 -0.52 -4.51
N ALA A 43 11.72 -0.46 -3.29
CA ALA A 43 11.55 0.73 -2.46
C ALA A 43 12.21 1.95 -3.11
N LYS A 44 13.37 1.76 -3.73
CA LYS A 44 14.04 2.84 -4.45
C LYS A 44 13.15 3.39 -5.56
N GLY A 45 12.56 2.50 -6.35
CA GLY A 45 11.64 2.92 -7.41
C GLY A 45 10.43 3.64 -6.86
N ALA A 46 9.91 3.19 -5.72
CA ALA A 46 8.79 3.84 -5.06
C ALA A 46 9.14 5.26 -4.65
N LEU A 47 10.31 5.46 -4.06
CA LEU A 47 10.76 6.79 -3.66
C LEU A 47 10.92 7.70 -4.87
N GLN A 48 11.43 7.18 -5.98
CA GLN A 48 11.56 7.96 -7.22
C GLN A 48 10.19 8.43 -7.70
N GLN A 49 9.19 7.53 -7.67
CA GLN A 49 7.83 7.90 -8.07
C GLN A 49 7.25 8.95 -7.14
N MET A 50 7.47 8.81 -5.84
CA MET A 50 6.97 9.78 -4.86
C MET A 50 7.61 11.15 -5.04
N PHE A 51 8.92 11.20 -5.27
CA PHE A 51 9.62 12.47 -5.47
C PHE A 51 9.19 13.19 -6.75
N ARG A 52 8.80 12.44 -7.78
CA ARG A 52 8.33 13.02 -9.04
C ARG A 52 6.87 13.44 -9.00
N ALA A 53 6.10 12.90 -8.08
CA ALA A 53 4.67 13.16 -8.03
C ALA A 53 4.40 14.59 -7.57
N VAL A 54 3.44 15.24 -8.22
CA VAL A 54 3.04 16.61 -7.86
C VAL A 54 2.27 16.61 -6.55
N GLN A 55 1.54 15.54 -6.28
CA GLN A 55 0.74 15.39 -5.07
C GLN A 55 1.06 14.07 -4.40
N PRO A 56 0.84 13.95 -3.07
CA PRO A 56 1.00 12.68 -2.38
C PRO A 56 0.13 11.60 -2.99
N PHE A 57 0.60 10.36 -2.96
CA PHE A 57 -0.25 9.23 -3.30
C PHE A 57 -1.28 9.03 -2.19
N ASP A 58 -2.48 8.67 -2.58
CA ASP A 58 -3.54 8.42 -1.61
C ASP A 58 -3.28 7.15 -0.82
N LEU A 59 -2.72 6.13 -1.48
CA LEU A 59 -2.45 4.85 -0.85
C LEU A 59 -1.13 4.28 -1.35
N LEU A 60 -0.27 3.91 -0.40
CA LEU A 60 0.90 3.07 -0.68
C LEU A 60 0.53 1.63 -0.34
N LEU A 61 0.51 0.77 -1.35
CA LEU A 61 0.22 -0.65 -1.19
C LEU A 61 1.53 -1.40 -1.45
N CYS A 62 2.12 -1.94 -0.40
CA CYS A 62 3.52 -2.33 -0.43
C CYS A 62 3.75 -3.69 0.21
N ASP A 63 4.54 -4.53 -0.45
CA ASP A 63 5.01 -5.77 0.15
C ASP A 63 5.95 -5.43 1.32
N GLN A 64 5.78 -6.13 2.44
CA GLN A 64 6.66 -5.96 3.59
C GLN A 64 8.09 -6.44 3.28
N CYS A 65 8.23 -7.48 2.48
CA CYS A 65 9.52 -8.12 2.22
C CYS A 65 10.15 -7.67 0.92
N LEU A 66 10.46 -6.37 0.81
CA LEU A 66 11.20 -5.85 -0.33
C LEU A 66 12.70 -6.09 -0.12
N PRO A 67 13.46 -6.34 -1.21
CA PRO A 67 14.87 -6.66 -1.07
C PRO A 67 15.75 -5.50 -0.61
N ASP A 68 15.36 -4.26 -0.90
CA ASP A 68 16.20 -3.10 -0.61
C ASP A 68 15.78 -2.34 0.65
N LEU A 69 14.53 -2.52 1.12
CA LEU A 69 14.06 -1.84 2.33
C LEU A 69 12.76 -2.51 2.78
N PRO A 70 12.61 -2.85 4.07
CA PRO A 70 11.33 -3.39 4.53
C PRO A 70 10.18 -2.42 4.27
N GLY A 71 9.02 -2.98 3.92
CA GLY A 71 7.86 -2.15 3.57
C GLY A 71 7.47 -1.16 4.66
N LEU A 72 7.53 -1.58 5.93
CA LEU A 72 7.18 -0.69 7.03
C LEU A 72 8.14 0.51 7.11
N ASP A 73 9.43 0.29 6.82
CA ASP A 73 10.40 1.38 6.80
C ASP A 73 10.11 2.36 5.68
N LEU A 74 9.67 1.85 4.53
CA LEU A 74 9.26 2.70 3.42
C LEU A 74 8.04 3.55 3.80
N VAL A 75 7.06 2.95 4.48
CA VAL A 75 5.89 3.66 4.98
C VAL A 75 6.32 4.79 5.90
N GLN A 76 7.22 4.50 6.85
CA GLN A 76 7.69 5.50 7.80
C GLN A 76 8.38 6.66 7.08
N PHE A 77 9.29 6.35 6.17
CA PHE A 77 10.02 7.37 5.42
C PHE A 77 9.07 8.25 4.61
N ALA A 78 8.16 7.62 3.87
CA ALA A 78 7.22 8.35 3.01
C ALA A 78 6.24 9.19 3.83
N SER A 79 5.80 8.66 4.96
CA SER A 79 4.88 9.36 5.85
C SER A 79 5.53 10.61 6.46
N GLN A 80 6.78 10.51 6.89
CA GLN A 80 7.49 11.63 7.49
C GLN A 80 7.65 12.79 6.52
N ARG A 81 7.64 12.51 5.22
CA ARG A 81 7.82 13.52 4.18
C ARG A 81 6.51 13.93 3.51
N GLY A 82 5.40 13.42 4.01
CA GLY A 82 4.09 13.77 3.45
C GLY A 82 3.87 13.27 2.03
N MET A 83 4.52 12.18 1.63
CA MET A 83 4.43 11.65 0.27
C MET A 83 3.27 10.69 0.07
N ILE A 84 2.69 10.20 1.14
CA ILE A 84 1.55 9.30 1.12
C ILE A 84 0.53 9.74 2.16
N ARG A 85 -0.74 9.41 1.93
CA ARG A 85 -1.79 9.68 2.90
C ARG A 85 -2.05 8.49 3.79
N GLN A 86 -2.10 7.28 3.22
CA GLN A 86 -2.36 6.04 3.92
C GLN A 86 -1.51 4.93 3.32
N ALA A 87 -1.36 3.83 4.06
CA ALA A 87 -0.60 2.67 3.60
C ALA A 87 -1.28 1.37 4.02
N ILE A 88 -1.09 0.35 3.20
CA ILE A 88 -1.46 -1.03 3.50
C ILE A 88 -0.24 -1.89 3.15
N LEU A 89 0.14 -2.80 4.04
CA LEU A 89 1.21 -3.75 3.75
C LEU A 89 0.61 -5.06 3.24
N LEU A 90 1.23 -5.61 2.21
CA LEU A 90 0.93 -6.94 1.70
C LEU A 90 1.99 -7.90 2.24
N SER A 91 1.57 -9.08 2.66
CA SER A 91 2.52 -9.98 3.29
C SER A 91 2.07 -11.43 3.19
N SER A 92 3.03 -12.34 3.25
CA SER A 92 2.80 -13.74 3.49
C SER A 92 3.21 -14.14 4.91
N LEU A 93 3.48 -13.14 5.77
CA LEU A 93 3.91 -13.39 7.13
C LEU A 93 2.81 -14.04 7.97
N SER A 94 3.24 -14.72 9.04
CA SER A 94 2.31 -15.31 9.99
C SER A 94 1.57 -14.21 10.77
N CYS A 95 0.47 -14.57 11.40
CA CYS A 95 -0.30 -13.64 12.20
C CYS A 95 0.54 -13.01 13.32
N THR A 96 1.44 -13.79 13.94
CA THR A 96 2.29 -13.27 15.02
C THR A 96 3.21 -12.16 14.52
N GLU A 97 3.82 -12.35 13.35
CA GLU A 97 4.70 -11.34 12.77
C GLU A 97 3.91 -10.08 12.37
N LEU A 98 2.68 -10.27 11.89
CA LEU A 98 1.82 -9.15 11.56
C LEU A 98 1.44 -8.33 12.79
N ASP A 99 1.17 -9.01 13.91
CA ASP A 99 0.86 -8.32 15.18
C ASP A 99 2.03 -7.46 15.63
N GLU A 100 3.26 -7.93 15.48
CA GLU A 100 4.44 -7.15 15.82
C GLU A 100 4.59 -5.92 14.93
N LEU A 101 4.32 -6.07 13.63
CA LEU A 101 4.36 -4.95 12.71
C LEU A 101 3.30 -3.90 13.05
N GLU A 102 2.10 -4.35 13.41
CA GLU A 102 1.03 -3.45 13.81
C GLU A 102 1.40 -2.68 15.06
N LYS A 103 1.98 -3.36 16.03
CA LYS A 103 2.42 -2.73 17.27
C LYS A 103 3.46 -1.64 16.98
N THR A 104 4.43 -1.95 16.11
CA THR A 104 5.46 -0.99 15.73
C THR A 104 4.84 0.23 15.03
N ALA A 105 3.90 -0.01 14.11
CA ALA A 105 3.23 1.07 13.41
C ALA A 105 2.45 1.97 14.39
N ASN A 106 1.77 1.37 15.36
CA ASN A 106 1.02 2.13 16.35
C ASN A 106 1.95 2.96 17.25
N GLU A 107 3.07 2.39 17.65
CA GLU A 107 4.06 3.10 18.47
C GLU A 107 4.64 4.31 17.74
N HIS A 108 4.78 4.23 16.44
CA HIS A 108 5.33 5.32 15.61
C HIS A 108 4.25 6.19 14.98
N GLU A 109 2.99 5.92 15.27
CA GLU A 109 1.84 6.67 14.75
C GLU A 109 1.86 6.74 13.22
N LEU A 110 2.19 5.62 12.56
CA LEU A 110 2.22 5.57 11.10
C LEU A 110 0.81 5.48 10.52
N PRO A 111 0.61 6.01 9.31
CA PRO A 111 -0.71 5.99 8.64
C PRO A 111 -1.00 4.63 8.02
N LEU A 112 -0.79 3.56 8.76
CA LEU A 112 -0.99 2.20 8.29
C LEU A 112 -2.41 1.76 8.61
N LEU A 113 -3.20 1.49 7.56
CA LEU A 113 -4.57 1.01 7.71
C LEU A 113 -4.61 -0.44 8.18
N GLY A 114 -3.60 -1.22 7.82
CA GLY A 114 -3.51 -2.61 8.20
C GLY A 114 -2.68 -3.38 7.21
N TYR A 115 -2.80 -4.70 7.26
CA TYR A 115 -2.16 -5.55 6.26
C TYR A 115 -3.11 -6.57 5.71
N LEU A 116 -2.73 -7.05 4.52
CA LEU A 116 -3.48 -8.09 3.85
C LEU A 116 -2.52 -9.21 3.48
N ILE A 117 -2.99 -10.43 3.67
CA ILE A 117 -2.25 -11.61 3.23
C ILE A 117 -2.53 -11.79 1.73
N LYS A 118 -1.50 -12.01 0.96
CA LYS A 118 -1.64 -12.24 -0.48
C LYS A 118 -2.29 -13.60 -0.74
N PRO A 119 -3.16 -13.73 -1.75
CA PRO A 119 -3.54 -12.73 -2.73
C PRO A 119 -4.59 -11.74 -2.22
N LEU A 120 -4.61 -10.56 -2.83
CA LEU A 120 -5.49 -9.46 -2.46
C LEU A 120 -6.96 -9.83 -2.66
N LYS A 121 -7.78 -9.69 -1.62
CA LYS A 121 -9.22 -9.94 -1.69
C LYS A 121 -9.97 -8.63 -1.64
N GLN A 122 -10.98 -8.50 -2.51
CA GLN A 122 -11.71 -7.25 -2.67
C GLN A 122 -12.36 -6.78 -1.37
N SER A 123 -13.05 -7.69 -0.66
CA SER A 123 -13.75 -7.31 0.56
C SER A 123 -12.81 -6.83 1.65
N GLU A 124 -11.69 -7.52 1.82
CA GLU A 124 -10.70 -7.14 2.83
C GLU A 124 -10.06 -5.80 2.51
N PHE A 125 -9.72 -5.61 1.24
CA PHE A 125 -9.12 -4.35 0.77
C PHE A 125 -10.09 -3.19 0.99
N ARG A 126 -11.35 -3.37 0.61
CA ARG A 126 -12.36 -2.32 0.78
C ARG A 126 -12.63 -2.00 2.24
N ASN A 127 -12.62 -3.01 3.10
CA ASN A 127 -12.83 -2.78 4.53
C ASN A 127 -11.72 -1.89 5.11
N LEU A 128 -10.47 -2.11 4.72
CA LEU A 128 -9.38 -1.26 5.18
C LEU A 128 -9.50 0.15 4.63
N LEU A 129 -9.87 0.31 3.37
CA LEU A 129 -10.06 1.65 2.79
C LEU A 129 -11.15 2.43 3.51
N THR A 130 -12.20 1.74 3.94
CA THR A 130 -13.29 2.39 4.66
C THR A 130 -12.80 3.04 5.95
N LEU A 131 -11.79 2.46 6.61
CA LEU A 131 -11.22 3.04 7.81
C LEU A 131 -10.63 4.43 7.57
N ALA A 132 -10.13 4.68 6.38
CA ALA A 132 -9.54 5.98 6.04
C ALA A 132 -10.58 7.10 6.00
N LEU A 133 -11.86 6.77 5.90
CA LEU A 133 -12.95 7.76 5.85
C LEU A 133 -13.51 8.08 7.23
N LEU A 134 -13.14 7.32 8.23
CA LEU A 134 -13.59 7.56 9.59
C LEU A 134 -12.67 8.57 10.25
#